data_94b9ab47d6cb3be7cfc66d892b56ea3d
#
_entry.id   94b9ab47d6cb3be7cfc66d892b56ea3d
#
_cell.length_a   1.000
_cell.length_b   1.000
_cell.length_c   1.000
_cell.angle_alpha   90.00
_cell.angle_beta   90.00
_cell.angle_gamma   90.00
#
_symmetry.space_group_name_H-M   'P 1'
#
loop_
_entity.id
_entity.type
_entity.pdbx_description
1 polymer ?
#
loop_
_entity_poly.entity_id
_entity_poly.type
_entity_poly.pdbx_seq_one_letter_code
_entity_poly.pdbx_strand_id
1 'polypeptide(L)'
;LYGVRLDTSNALRDVNVPPLGDTTLDLGVTPRLVFTVRQALDNAWDSWSLPRIWHERAREYCRQVKLVVSGGFNPEKILRFEQLEVPVDIYGVGSSLFGNNGPMVTDYTADVVRVKVNGEWVRMAKVGREPCDNPDLERVA
;
A
#
# COMPACT_ATOMS: atom_id res chain seq x y z
N LEU A 1 -13.92 -1.39 -12.64
CA LEU A 1 -12.92 -1.60 -11.57
C LEU A 1 -13.57 -2.38 -10.43
N TYR A 2 -12.96 -3.49 -10.03
CA TYR A 2 -13.48 -4.29 -8.90
C TYR A 2 -13.00 -3.71 -7.55
N GLY A 3 -11.73 -3.39 -7.45
CA GLY A 3 -11.14 -2.85 -6.23
C GLY A 3 -9.77 -2.23 -6.46
N VAL A 4 -9.27 -1.55 -5.44
CA VAL A 4 -7.92 -0.98 -5.37
C VAL A 4 -7.18 -1.54 -4.19
N ARG A 5 -5.87 -1.79 -4.34
CA ARG A 5 -5.02 -2.31 -3.27
C ARG A 5 -4.07 -1.22 -2.77
N LEU A 6 -4.12 -1.00 -1.46
CA LEU A 6 -3.20 -0.13 -0.76
C LEU A 6 -2.02 -0.95 -0.24
N ASP A 7 -0.81 -0.55 -0.60
CA ASP A 7 0.45 -1.24 -0.26
C ASP A 7 1.58 -0.23 -0.02
N THR A 8 1.25 0.89 0.62
CA THR A 8 2.23 1.92 0.96
C THR A 8 3.28 1.36 1.91
N SER A 9 4.55 1.53 1.57
CA SER A 9 5.67 1.10 2.41
C SER A 9 5.60 1.74 3.80
N ASN A 10 5.93 0.98 4.85
CA ASN A 10 5.98 1.47 6.23
C ASN A 10 7.00 2.60 6.46
N ALA A 11 7.87 2.87 5.49
CA ALA A 11 8.81 4.00 5.50
C ALA A 11 8.27 5.26 4.80
N LEU A 12 7.07 5.18 4.20
CA LEU A 12 6.51 6.26 3.40
C LEU A 12 5.17 6.75 3.94
N ARG A 13 4.94 8.05 3.83
CA ARG A 13 3.63 8.67 3.99
C ARG A 13 3.03 8.93 2.60
N ASP A 14 1.76 8.58 2.43
CA ASP A 14 1.03 8.98 1.24
C ASP A 14 0.84 10.50 1.21
N VAL A 15 1.00 11.11 0.03
CA VAL A 15 0.93 12.57 -0.15
C VAL A 15 -0.43 13.15 0.21
N ASN A 16 -1.50 12.35 0.07
CA ASN A 16 -2.86 12.75 0.39
C ASN A 16 -3.23 12.60 1.87
N VAL A 17 -2.34 12.02 2.68
CA VAL A 17 -2.51 11.95 4.14
C VAL A 17 -1.76 13.10 4.78
N PRO A 18 -2.43 14.11 5.39
CA PRO A 18 -1.76 15.22 6.05
C PRO A 18 -0.85 14.72 7.18
N PRO A 19 0.37 15.28 7.35
CA PRO A 19 1.28 14.83 8.40
C PRO A 19 0.75 15.26 9.79
N LEU A 20 0.87 14.34 10.76
CA LEU A 20 0.65 14.61 12.18
C LEU A 20 1.95 14.64 12.96
N GLY A 21 3.06 14.18 12.37
CA GLY A 21 4.36 14.04 13.04
C GLY A 21 4.48 12.75 13.85
N ASP A 22 3.53 11.84 13.73
CA ASP A 22 3.53 10.52 14.34
C ASP A 22 3.70 9.45 13.27
N THR A 23 4.82 8.76 13.29
CA THR A 23 5.16 7.72 12.31
C THR A 23 4.15 6.58 12.28
N THR A 24 3.53 6.25 13.41
CA THR A 24 2.53 5.17 13.50
C THR A 24 1.19 5.54 12.88
N LEU A 25 0.91 6.83 12.77
CA LEU A 25 -0.32 7.38 12.20
C LEU A 25 -0.12 7.85 10.75
N ASP A 26 1.11 8.18 10.37
CA ASP A 26 1.41 8.83 9.11
C ASP A 26 1.97 7.85 8.06
N LEU A 27 2.73 6.81 8.49
CA LEU A 27 3.47 5.98 7.56
C LEU A 27 2.81 4.62 7.28
N GLY A 28 2.96 4.16 6.05
CA GLY A 28 2.44 2.87 5.61
C GLY A 28 0.92 2.88 5.36
N VAL A 29 0.34 1.68 5.39
CA VAL A 29 -1.11 1.52 5.29
C VAL A 29 -1.72 1.69 6.67
N THR A 30 -2.24 2.89 6.93
CA THR A 30 -2.88 3.30 8.17
C THR A 30 -4.40 3.44 8.01
N PRO A 31 -5.19 3.44 9.10
CA PRO A 31 -6.62 3.76 9.02
C PRO A 31 -6.90 5.08 8.30
N ARG A 32 -6.08 6.10 8.54
CA ARG A 32 -6.21 7.42 7.90
C ARG A 32 -6.08 7.34 6.39
N LEU A 33 -5.10 6.59 5.88
CA LEU A 33 -4.95 6.37 4.45
C LEU A 33 -6.19 5.70 3.86
N VAL A 34 -6.72 4.67 4.52
CA VAL A 34 -7.88 3.94 4.01
C VAL A 34 -9.12 4.83 3.96
N PHE A 35 -9.39 5.61 5.02
CA PHE A 35 -10.49 6.59 5.01
C PHE A 35 -10.31 7.65 3.92
N THR A 36 -9.09 8.15 3.72
CA THR A 36 -8.78 9.13 2.66
C THR A 36 -9.08 8.57 1.28
N VAL A 37 -8.64 7.33 1.02
CA VAL A 37 -8.88 6.67 -0.28
C VAL A 37 -10.36 6.33 -0.46
N ARG A 38 -11.06 5.88 0.58
CA ARG A 38 -12.51 5.63 0.51
C ARG A 38 -13.27 6.89 0.15
N GLN A 39 -12.97 7.99 0.81
CA GLN A 39 -13.59 9.29 0.52
C GLN A 39 -13.29 9.75 -0.91
N ALA A 40 -12.05 9.59 -1.38
CA ALA A 40 -11.67 9.94 -2.75
C ALA A 40 -12.44 9.10 -3.78
N LEU A 41 -12.58 7.80 -3.55
CA LEU A 41 -13.36 6.91 -4.41
C LEU A 41 -14.83 7.30 -4.41
N ASP A 42 -15.43 7.53 -3.24
CA ASP A 42 -16.86 7.88 -3.13
C ASP A 42 -17.21 9.17 -3.88
N ASN A 43 -16.26 10.10 -3.98
CA ASN A 43 -16.43 11.38 -4.63
C ASN A 43 -15.90 11.41 -6.08
N ALA A 44 -15.23 10.36 -6.55
CA ALA A 44 -14.58 10.36 -7.88
C ALA A 44 -15.54 10.63 -9.03
N TRP A 45 -16.77 10.14 -8.96
CA TRP A 45 -17.81 10.34 -9.98
C TRP A 45 -18.12 11.80 -10.27
N ASP A 46 -17.95 12.71 -9.28
CA ASP A 46 -18.25 14.15 -9.40
C ASP A 46 -17.32 14.86 -10.40
N SER A 47 -16.12 14.32 -10.58
CA SER A 47 -15.16 14.81 -11.59
C SER A 47 -15.42 14.28 -13.00
N TRP A 48 -16.36 13.36 -13.18
CA TRP A 48 -16.66 12.76 -14.47
C TRP A 48 -17.68 13.63 -15.25
N SER A 49 -17.36 13.96 -16.47
CA SER A 49 -18.26 14.74 -17.34
C SER A 49 -19.43 13.89 -17.85
N LEU A 50 -20.29 13.43 -16.94
CA LEU A 50 -21.41 12.56 -17.23
C LEU A 50 -22.73 13.34 -17.31
N PRO A 51 -23.68 12.95 -18.20
CA PRO A 51 -25.04 13.42 -18.16
C PRO A 51 -25.71 13.11 -16.81
N ARG A 52 -26.57 14.01 -16.33
CA ARG A 52 -27.22 13.90 -15.00
C ARG A 52 -27.92 12.57 -14.75
N ILE A 53 -28.46 11.95 -15.80
CA ILE A 53 -29.15 10.65 -15.70
C ILE A 53 -28.22 9.51 -15.23
N TRP A 54 -26.89 9.67 -15.35
CA TRP A 54 -25.89 8.67 -14.95
C TRP A 54 -25.27 8.94 -13.59
N HIS A 55 -25.53 10.11 -12.95
CA HIS A 55 -24.86 10.50 -11.72
C HIS A 55 -25.09 9.51 -10.58
N GLU A 56 -26.33 9.04 -10.39
CA GLU A 56 -26.63 8.10 -9.30
C GLU A 56 -25.92 6.76 -9.51
N ARG A 57 -25.96 6.24 -10.74
CA ARG A 57 -25.28 4.99 -11.08
C ARG A 57 -23.74 5.12 -10.96
N ALA A 58 -23.19 6.26 -11.34
CA ALA A 58 -21.75 6.52 -11.19
C ALA A 58 -21.35 6.59 -9.72
N ARG A 59 -22.15 7.26 -8.89
CA ARG A 59 -21.95 7.32 -7.43
C ARG A 59 -22.00 5.92 -6.81
N GLU A 60 -22.99 5.14 -7.14
CA GLU A 60 -23.13 3.77 -6.67
C GLU A 60 -21.95 2.91 -7.09
N TYR A 61 -21.53 3.00 -8.36
CA TYR A 61 -20.32 2.31 -8.85
C TYR A 61 -19.07 2.66 -8.03
N CYS A 62 -18.84 3.95 -7.75
CA CYS A 62 -17.70 4.40 -6.95
C CYS A 62 -17.70 3.82 -5.52
N ARG A 63 -18.87 3.76 -4.90
CA ARG A 63 -19.04 3.19 -3.55
C ARG A 63 -18.83 1.68 -3.50
N GLN A 64 -19.09 0.97 -4.60
CA GLN A 64 -18.91 -0.48 -4.69
C GLN A 64 -17.47 -0.90 -4.94
N VAL A 65 -16.57 0.02 -5.30
CA VAL A 65 -15.15 -0.28 -5.49
C VAL A 65 -14.55 -0.76 -4.18
N LYS A 66 -14.02 -1.99 -4.18
CA LYS A 66 -13.48 -2.65 -3.00
C LYS A 66 -12.13 -2.07 -2.58
N LEU A 67 -11.89 -2.01 -1.26
CA LEU A 67 -10.61 -1.64 -0.69
C LEU A 67 -9.89 -2.88 -0.18
N VAL A 68 -8.73 -3.15 -0.79
CA VAL A 68 -7.81 -4.20 -0.37
C VAL A 68 -6.63 -3.53 0.32
N VAL A 69 -6.25 -4.02 1.49
CA VAL A 69 -5.07 -3.53 2.21
C VAL A 69 -4.03 -4.63 2.35
N SER A 70 -2.76 -4.27 2.22
CA SER A 70 -1.61 -5.16 2.39
C SER A 70 -0.44 -4.40 3.04
N GLY A 71 0.70 -5.07 3.25
CA GLY A 71 1.86 -4.46 3.89
C GLY A 71 1.88 -4.66 5.40
N GLY A 72 2.36 -5.85 5.83
CA GLY A 72 2.62 -6.18 7.22
C GLY A 72 1.37 -6.33 8.10
N PHE A 73 0.25 -6.75 7.51
CA PHE A 73 -0.94 -7.08 8.30
C PHE A 73 -0.74 -8.38 9.06
N ASN A 74 -1.10 -8.35 10.34
CA ASN A 74 -1.10 -9.43 11.30
C ASN A 74 -2.43 -9.36 12.11
N PRO A 75 -2.73 -10.34 12.97
CA PRO A 75 -3.98 -10.36 13.73
C PRO A 75 -4.23 -9.08 14.55
N GLU A 76 -3.20 -8.53 15.19
CA GLU A 76 -3.30 -7.34 16.02
C GLU A 76 -3.66 -6.09 15.19
N LYS A 77 -3.00 -5.95 14.02
CA LYS A 77 -3.28 -4.83 13.11
C LYS A 77 -4.68 -4.93 12.52
N ILE A 78 -5.12 -6.15 12.15
CA ILE A 78 -6.49 -6.39 11.67
C ILE A 78 -7.49 -6.02 12.75
N LEU A 79 -7.31 -6.54 13.99
CA LEU A 79 -8.20 -6.24 15.10
C LEU A 79 -8.34 -4.73 15.34
N ARG A 80 -7.23 -3.99 15.28
CA ARG A 80 -7.24 -2.53 15.41
C ARG A 80 -8.04 -1.87 14.29
N PHE A 81 -7.93 -2.34 13.05
CA PHE A 81 -8.67 -1.80 11.91
C PHE A 81 -10.18 -2.06 12.06
N GLU A 82 -10.56 -3.25 12.49
CA GLU A 82 -11.95 -3.61 12.76
C GLU A 82 -12.55 -2.78 13.92
N GLN A 83 -11.79 -2.61 15.01
CA GLN A 83 -12.24 -1.77 16.15
C GLN A 83 -12.46 -0.30 15.78
N LEU A 84 -11.73 0.19 14.79
CA LEU A 84 -11.86 1.56 14.26
C LEU A 84 -12.86 1.64 13.10
N GLU A 85 -13.55 0.56 12.77
CA GLU A 85 -14.51 0.49 11.67
C GLU A 85 -13.92 1.00 10.35
N VAL A 86 -12.63 0.67 10.10
CA VAL A 86 -11.94 1.08 8.86
C VAL A 86 -12.58 0.36 7.67
N PRO A 87 -12.97 1.07 6.60
CA PRO A 87 -13.71 0.50 5.47
C PRO A 87 -12.81 -0.37 4.57
N VAL A 88 -12.39 -1.53 5.09
CA VAL A 88 -11.58 -2.54 4.40
C VAL A 88 -12.49 -3.70 3.98
N ASP A 89 -12.41 -4.09 2.71
CA ASP A 89 -13.12 -5.25 2.20
C ASP A 89 -12.26 -6.52 2.24
N ILE A 90 -10.94 -6.39 2.06
CA ILE A 90 -10.04 -7.55 1.95
C ILE A 90 -8.70 -7.21 2.62
N TYR A 91 -8.24 -8.09 3.51
CA TYR A 91 -6.91 -8.05 4.10
C TYR A 91 -5.95 -8.99 3.37
N GLY A 92 -4.87 -8.42 2.81
CA GLY A 92 -3.77 -9.18 2.23
C GLY A 92 -2.74 -9.52 3.31
N VAL A 93 -2.78 -10.75 3.81
CA VAL A 93 -1.88 -11.25 4.84
C VAL A 93 -0.87 -12.22 4.20
N GLY A 94 0.41 -11.97 4.39
CA GLY A 94 1.49 -12.78 3.84
C GLY A 94 2.31 -13.46 4.95
N SER A 95 3.48 -12.91 5.27
CA SER A 95 4.45 -13.48 6.19
C SER A 95 3.88 -13.88 7.55
N SER A 96 2.92 -13.13 8.07
CA SER A 96 2.25 -13.44 9.35
C SER A 96 1.52 -14.79 9.35
N LEU A 97 1.01 -15.26 8.19
CA LEU A 97 0.36 -16.58 8.08
C LEU A 97 1.35 -17.75 8.14
N PHE A 98 2.61 -17.50 7.79
CA PHE A 98 3.65 -18.53 7.74
C PHE A 98 4.47 -18.61 9.04
N GLY A 99 4.03 -17.95 10.11
CA GLY A 99 4.69 -18.03 11.41
C GLY A 99 6.05 -17.32 11.49
N ASN A 100 6.34 -16.40 10.56
CA ASN A 100 7.58 -15.61 10.54
C ASN A 100 7.61 -14.52 11.63
N ASN A 101 7.20 -14.85 12.86
CA ASN A 101 7.16 -13.93 13.99
C ASN A 101 8.32 -14.14 14.98
N GLY A 102 9.27 -15.01 14.65
CA GLY A 102 10.41 -15.35 15.51
C GLY A 102 11.65 -14.51 15.22
N PRO A 103 12.73 -14.73 15.99
CA PRO A 103 14.02 -14.05 15.78
C PRO A 103 14.71 -14.45 14.47
N MET A 104 14.28 -15.52 13.84
CA MET A 104 14.74 -15.96 12.51
C MET A 104 13.60 -15.77 11.49
N VAL A 105 13.54 -14.60 10.90
CA VAL A 105 12.61 -14.33 9.78
C VAL A 105 13.26 -14.87 8.51
N THR A 106 12.59 -15.84 7.86
CA THR A 106 13.02 -16.40 6.57
C THR A 106 12.38 -15.68 5.37
N ASP A 107 11.60 -14.64 5.65
CA ASP A 107 10.95 -13.84 4.63
C ASP A 107 11.94 -12.82 4.05
N TYR A 108 12.00 -12.76 2.73
CA TYR A 108 12.80 -11.76 2.04
C TYR A 108 12.02 -11.14 0.88
N THR A 109 12.29 -9.89 0.59
CA THR A 109 11.80 -9.21 -0.60
C THR A 109 12.97 -8.81 -1.48
N ALA A 110 12.82 -8.99 -2.79
CA ALA A 110 13.79 -8.54 -3.77
C ALA A 110 13.17 -7.43 -4.63
N ASP A 111 13.85 -6.30 -4.70
CA ASP A 111 13.47 -5.19 -5.57
C ASP A 111 14.62 -4.87 -6.52
N VAL A 112 14.31 -4.66 -7.81
CA VAL A 112 15.28 -4.14 -8.77
C VAL A 112 15.48 -2.66 -8.47
N VAL A 113 16.70 -2.27 -8.13
CA VAL A 113 17.03 -0.87 -7.80
C VAL A 113 17.82 -0.16 -8.90
N ARG A 114 18.52 -0.92 -9.76
CA ARG A 114 19.20 -0.42 -10.96
C ARG A 114 19.33 -1.51 -12.01
N VAL A 115 19.35 -1.13 -13.28
CA VAL A 115 19.57 -2.02 -14.44
C VAL A 115 20.68 -1.48 -15.32
N LYS A 116 21.41 -2.34 -15.99
CA LYS A 116 22.43 -1.93 -16.94
C LYS A 116 21.83 -1.87 -18.35
N VAL A 117 21.79 -0.66 -18.93
CA VAL A 117 21.29 -0.40 -20.28
C VAL A 117 22.42 0.18 -21.12
N ASN A 118 22.76 -0.46 -22.24
CA ASN A 118 23.86 -0.03 -23.13
C ASN A 118 25.19 0.23 -22.40
N GLY A 119 25.48 -0.54 -21.35
CA GLY A 119 26.71 -0.41 -20.57
C GLY A 119 26.64 0.55 -19.38
N GLU A 120 25.61 1.36 -19.28
CA GLU A 120 25.40 2.33 -18.18
C GLU A 120 24.36 1.84 -17.16
N TRP A 121 24.60 2.15 -15.88
CA TRP A 121 23.67 1.82 -14.81
C TRP A 121 22.57 2.87 -14.70
N VAL A 122 21.33 2.46 -14.97
CA VAL A 122 20.13 3.30 -14.83
C VAL A 122 19.41 2.93 -13.55
N ARG A 123 19.09 3.93 -12.74
CA ARG A 123 18.32 3.75 -11.49
C ARG A 123 16.84 3.48 -11.82
N MET A 124 16.30 2.41 -11.24
CA MET A 124 14.91 1.99 -11.44
C MET A 124 14.23 1.58 -10.13
N ALA A 125 14.73 2.06 -9.01
CA ALA A 125 14.16 1.75 -7.71
C ALA A 125 12.75 2.31 -7.57
N LYS A 126 11.87 1.56 -6.91
CA LYS A 126 10.61 2.09 -6.41
C LYS A 126 10.89 3.24 -5.43
N VAL A 127 9.95 4.18 -5.30
CA VAL A 127 10.05 5.26 -4.31
C VAL A 127 10.25 4.67 -2.90
N GLY A 128 11.23 5.20 -2.17
CA GLY A 128 11.59 4.71 -0.84
C GLY A 128 12.48 3.46 -0.82
N ARG A 129 12.98 3.00 -1.98
CA ARG A 129 13.99 1.95 -2.10
C ARG A 129 15.30 2.54 -2.62
N GLU A 130 16.41 2.23 -1.94
CA GLU A 130 17.73 2.65 -2.31
C GLU A 130 18.61 1.43 -2.62
N PRO A 131 19.59 1.56 -3.56
CA PRO A 131 20.60 0.55 -3.70
C PRO A 131 21.38 0.40 -2.39
N CYS A 132 21.50 -0.85 -1.92
CA CYS A 132 22.37 -1.17 -0.79
C CYS A 132 23.56 -1.97 -1.34
N ASP A 133 24.75 -1.44 -1.23
CA ASP A 133 25.98 -2.17 -1.53
C ASP A 133 26.36 -2.92 -0.25
N ASN A 134 26.07 -4.23 -0.21
CA ASN A 134 26.51 -5.07 0.89
C ASN A 134 27.92 -5.61 0.59
N PRO A 135 28.96 -5.23 1.37
CA PRO A 135 30.33 -5.67 1.16
C PRO A 135 30.52 -7.18 1.42
N ASP A 136 29.59 -7.80 2.17
CA ASP A 136 29.65 -9.21 2.55
C ASP A 136 29.00 -10.14 1.50
N LEU A 137 28.50 -9.59 0.37
CA LEU A 137 27.97 -10.38 -0.73
C LEU A 137 29.11 -11.08 -1.50
N GLU A 138 29.14 -12.40 -1.40
CA GLU A 138 29.98 -13.24 -2.28
C GLU A 138 29.36 -13.33 -3.68
N ARG A 139 30.20 -13.15 -4.71
CA ARG A 139 29.85 -13.52 -6.06
C ARG A 139 30.08 -15.00 -6.25
N VAL A 140 29.01 -15.74 -6.41
CA VAL A 140 29.08 -17.13 -6.86
C VAL A 140 29.31 -17.12 -8.38
N ALA A 141 30.42 -17.69 -8.83
CA ALA A 141 30.78 -17.80 -10.24
C ALA A 141 30.03 -18.96 -10.92
#